data_afc84f6d6dacd651c2a0a05d4b1aa50d
#
_entry.id   afc84f6d6dacd651c2a0a05d4b1aa50d
#
_cell.length_a   1.000
_cell.length_b   1.000
_cell.length_c   1.000
_cell.angle_alpha   90.00
_cell.angle_beta   90.00
_cell.angle_gamma   90.00
#
_symmetry.space_group_name_H-M   'P 1'
#
loop_
_entity.id
_entity.type
_entity.pdbx_description
1 polymer ?
#
loop_
_entity_poly.entity_id
_entity_poly.type
_entity_poly.pdbx_seq_one_letter_code
_entity_poly.pdbx_strand_id
1 'polypeptide(L)'
;MINKYALLINLVVFSYQLNANEISGTSGDVIAVKTDDVKEDYLSYRHDQSEYLILGLPYVYETSLKRIKDIDVEVQYKNFGESRITIKDLSKVDLNQKDRKRANAEALLIRAAIQSYDNTISPSFNFKNPVIGIISSRYGKKRYINEKPRSPHLALDIAANLGVEVSAPLKGRVILTGNFFYTGNTIILDHGFGLISSYSHLDSSIVEEGKMIQQGELIGRVGETGRVTGPHLHWTVYLNKEKINPEILLKDNFLQNLFEASQDIL
;
A
#
# COMPACT_ATOMS: atom_id res chain seq x y z
N MET A 1 -11.85 -70.01 -16.10
CA MET A 1 -12.32 -68.78 -16.79
C MET A 1 -12.19 -67.63 -15.81
N ILE A 2 -11.15 -66.84 -15.99
CA ILE A 2 -10.84 -65.71 -15.13
C ILE A 2 -11.13 -64.43 -15.92
N ASN A 3 -12.14 -63.70 -15.52
CA ASN A 3 -12.57 -62.45 -16.17
C ASN A 3 -11.74 -61.29 -15.60
N LYS A 4 -10.89 -60.69 -16.44
CA LYS A 4 -10.10 -59.49 -16.10
C LYS A 4 -10.92 -58.25 -16.49
N TYR A 5 -11.46 -57.56 -15.51
CA TYR A 5 -11.96 -56.21 -15.72
C TYR A 5 -10.77 -55.24 -15.63
N ALA A 6 -10.40 -54.66 -16.76
CA ALA A 6 -9.47 -53.55 -16.83
C ALA A 6 -10.24 -52.27 -16.51
N LEU A 7 -9.93 -51.65 -15.38
CA LEU A 7 -10.45 -50.34 -14.99
C LEU A 7 -9.64 -49.26 -15.74
N LEU A 8 -10.24 -48.68 -16.79
CA LEU A 8 -9.68 -47.48 -17.46
C LEU A 8 -9.90 -46.28 -16.55
N ILE A 9 -8.85 -45.83 -15.91
CA ILE A 9 -8.82 -44.53 -15.24
C ILE A 9 -8.60 -43.49 -16.32
N ASN A 10 -9.65 -42.76 -16.70
CA ASN A 10 -9.53 -41.54 -17.50
C ASN A 10 -8.92 -40.45 -16.64
N LEU A 11 -7.62 -40.23 -16.80
CA LEU A 11 -6.93 -39.07 -16.27
C LEU A 11 -7.37 -37.85 -17.10
N VAL A 12 -8.33 -37.10 -16.61
CA VAL A 12 -8.67 -35.78 -17.18
C VAL A 12 -7.54 -34.83 -16.79
N VAL A 13 -6.57 -34.70 -17.68
CA VAL A 13 -5.57 -33.64 -17.59
C VAL A 13 -6.28 -32.34 -17.95
N PHE A 14 -6.67 -31.54 -16.96
CA PHE A 14 -7.01 -30.15 -17.21
C PHE A 14 -5.72 -29.46 -17.65
N SER A 15 -5.51 -29.37 -18.95
CA SER A 15 -4.57 -28.41 -19.51
C SER A 15 -5.18 -27.03 -19.27
N TYR A 16 -4.68 -26.30 -18.29
CA TYR A 16 -4.85 -24.85 -18.23
C TYR A 16 -4.20 -24.30 -19.51
N GLN A 17 -5.02 -24.01 -20.50
CA GLN A 17 -4.59 -23.11 -21.56
C GLN A 17 -4.46 -21.75 -20.89
N LEU A 18 -3.22 -21.28 -20.71
CA LEU A 18 -2.91 -19.89 -20.43
C LEU A 18 -3.51 -19.07 -21.58
N ASN A 19 -4.67 -18.50 -21.35
CA ASN A 19 -5.22 -17.48 -22.24
C ASN A 19 -4.23 -16.32 -22.24
N ALA A 20 -3.74 -15.95 -23.43
CA ALA A 20 -2.67 -14.99 -23.66
C ALA A 20 -3.01 -13.53 -23.27
N ASN A 21 -4.04 -13.28 -22.45
CA ASN A 21 -4.53 -11.96 -22.10
C ASN A 21 -5.07 -11.86 -20.66
N GLU A 22 -4.47 -12.60 -19.71
CA GLU A 22 -4.80 -12.35 -18.30
C GLU A 22 -4.06 -11.09 -17.82
N ILE A 23 -4.84 -10.12 -17.30
CA ILE A 23 -4.29 -8.96 -16.65
C ILE A 23 -3.47 -9.40 -15.45
N SER A 24 -2.21 -9.01 -15.39
CA SER A 24 -1.31 -9.47 -14.34
C SER A 24 -0.39 -8.35 -13.84
N GLY A 25 0.17 -8.55 -12.66
CA GLY A 25 1.18 -7.65 -12.10
C GLY A 25 1.74 -8.20 -10.80
N THR A 26 2.77 -7.55 -10.29
CA THR A 26 3.49 -8.02 -9.11
C THR A 26 2.85 -7.47 -7.83
N SER A 27 2.92 -8.25 -6.77
CA SER A 27 2.52 -7.89 -5.40
C SER A 27 3.01 -6.50 -4.99
N GLY A 28 2.09 -5.60 -4.68
CA GLY A 28 2.38 -4.22 -4.26
C GLY A 28 2.64 -3.22 -5.40
N ASP A 29 2.56 -3.65 -6.66
CA ASP A 29 2.70 -2.75 -7.80
C ASP A 29 1.40 -1.97 -8.09
N VAL A 30 1.49 -1.03 -9.01
CA VAL A 30 0.38 -0.34 -9.65
C VAL A 30 0.40 -0.72 -11.11
N ILE A 31 -0.77 -0.98 -11.69
CA ILE A 31 -0.93 -1.28 -13.11
C ILE A 31 -1.93 -0.31 -13.76
N ALA A 32 -1.77 -0.08 -15.06
CA ALA A 32 -2.78 0.57 -15.88
C ALA A 32 -3.47 -0.47 -16.76
N VAL A 33 -4.79 -0.41 -16.80
CA VAL A 33 -5.61 -1.30 -17.61
C VAL A 33 -6.45 -0.46 -18.55
N LYS A 34 -6.26 -0.64 -19.84
CA LYS A 34 -7.02 0.06 -20.87
C LYS A 34 -8.44 -0.44 -20.90
N THR A 35 -9.42 0.48 -21.00
CA THR A 35 -10.84 0.15 -20.96
C THR A 35 -11.67 1.18 -21.70
N ASP A 36 -12.81 0.77 -22.23
CA ASP A 36 -13.85 1.64 -22.75
C ASP A 36 -14.97 1.89 -21.73
N ASP A 37 -15.00 1.14 -20.60
CA ASP A 37 -15.99 1.25 -19.52
C ASP A 37 -15.38 1.92 -18.27
N VAL A 38 -15.49 3.24 -18.20
CA VAL A 38 -15.02 4.04 -17.06
C VAL A 38 -16.19 4.30 -16.11
N LYS A 39 -16.05 3.83 -14.88
CA LYS A 39 -17.02 4.10 -13.80
C LYS A 39 -16.57 5.28 -12.94
N GLU A 40 -17.52 6.04 -12.39
CA GLU A 40 -17.25 7.25 -11.59
C GLU A 40 -16.39 7.01 -10.34
N ASP A 41 -16.44 5.78 -9.80
CA ASP A 41 -15.66 5.39 -8.62
C ASP A 41 -14.29 4.79 -8.96
N TYR A 42 -13.83 4.91 -10.21
CA TYR A 42 -12.52 4.45 -10.64
C TYR A 42 -11.56 5.61 -10.83
N LEU A 43 -10.33 5.41 -10.39
CA LEU A 43 -9.23 6.28 -10.76
C LEU A 43 -8.85 5.98 -12.20
N SER A 44 -9.22 6.88 -13.12
CA SER A 44 -8.92 6.72 -14.53
C SER A 44 -8.19 7.95 -15.08
N TYR A 45 -7.47 7.72 -16.17
CA TYR A 45 -6.78 8.76 -16.93
C TYR A 45 -6.98 8.55 -18.41
N ARG A 46 -7.16 9.66 -19.13
CA ARG A 46 -7.15 9.66 -20.57
C ARG A 46 -5.73 9.92 -21.10
N HIS A 47 -5.24 9.00 -21.94
CA HIS A 47 -3.95 9.11 -22.60
C HIS A 47 -4.06 8.56 -24.03
N ASP A 48 -3.54 9.30 -25.03
CA ASP A 48 -3.55 8.90 -26.45
C ASP A 48 -4.90 8.36 -26.98
N GLN A 49 -5.99 9.07 -26.66
CA GLN A 49 -7.38 8.74 -27.04
C GLN A 49 -7.96 7.48 -26.34
N SER A 50 -7.23 6.87 -25.42
CA SER A 50 -7.68 5.71 -24.64
C SER A 50 -7.88 6.10 -23.18
N GLU A 51 -8.79 5.41 -22.49
CA GLU A 51 -8.99 5.52 -21.05
C GLU A 51 -8.26 4.37 -20.33
N TYR A 52 -7.64 4.69 -19.21
CA TYR A 52 -6.85 3.74 -18.41
C TYR A 52 -7.31 3.77 -16.97
N LEU A 53 -7.70 2.62 -16.45
CA LEU A 53 -7.91 2.43 -15.02
C LEU A 53 -6.58 2.20 -14.32
N ILE A 54 -6.37 2.87 -13.19
CA ILE A 54 -5.17 2.71 -12.38
C ILE A 54 -5.50 1.86 -11.15
N LEU A 55 -4.87 0.71 -11.05
CA LEU A 55 -5.14 -0.28 -10.03
C LEU A 55 -3.92 -0.53 -9.15
N GLY A 56 -4.11 -0.43 -7.83
CA GLY A 56 -3.13 -0.88 -6.84
C GLY A 56 -3.28 -2.37 -6.58
N LEU A 57 -2.17 -3.10 -6.62
CA LEU A 57 -2.17 -4.54 -6.40
C LEU A 57 -1.87 -4.90 -4.94
N PRO A 58 -2.65 -5.83 -4.33
CA PRO A 58 -2.43 -6.25 -2.96
C PRO A 58 -1.09 -6.98 -2.78
N TYR A 59 -0.61 -7.02 -1.54
CA TYR A 59 0.42 -7.98 -1.16
C TYR A 59 -0.17 -9.38 -1.09
N VAL A 60 0.46 -10.34 -1.76
CA VAL A 60 0.07 -11.76 -1.72
C VAL A 60 1.22 -12.63 -1.21
N TYR A 61 0.91 -13.75 -0.56
CA TYR A 61 1.88 -14.72 -0.04
C TYR A 61 2.23 -15.81 -1.07
N GLU A 62 1.40 -15.94 -2.10
CA GLU A 62 1.56 -16.81 -3.27
C GLU A 62 0.84 -16.17 -4.46
N THR A 63 1.26 -16.49 -5.68
CA THR A 63 0.59 -16.02 -6.91
C THR A 63 -0.86 -16.46 -6.91
N SER A 64 -1.78 -15.52 -7.09
CA SER A 64 -3.22 -15.79 -7.00
C SER A 64 -4.04 -14.77 -7.77
N LEU A 65 -5.17 -15.21 -8.29
CA LEU A 65 -6.17 -14.36 -8.91
C LEU A 65 -6.85 -13.49 -7.84
N LYS A 66 -6.95 -12.19 -8.08
CA LYS A 66 -7.61 -11.22 -7.22
C LYS A 66 -8.64 -10.43 -8.00
N ARG A 67 -9.82 -10.22 -7.40
CA ARG A 67 -10.83 -9.30 -7.91
C ARG A 67 -10.55 -7.91 -7.35
N ILE A 68 -10.09 -6.99 -8.21
CA ILE A 68 -9.80 -5.60 -7.84
C ILE A 68 -10.80 -4.72 -8.59
N LYS A 69 -11.67 -4.04 -7.83
CA LYS A 69 -12.87 -3.47 -8.44
C LYS A 69 -13.64 -4.58 -9.17
N ASP A 70 -13.89 -4.46 -10.43
CA ASP A 70 -14.60 -5.48 -11.22
C ASP A 70 -13.66 -6.27 -12.16
N ILE A 71 -12.34 -6.14 -11.97
CA ILE A 71 -11.32 -6.69 -12.84
C ILE A 71 -10.62 -7.86 -12.12
N ASP A 72 -10.53 -8.99 -12.80
CA ASP A 72 -9.74 -10.14 -12.33
C ASP A 72 -8.29 -9.96 -12.75
N VAL A 73 -7.39 -9.93 -11.78
CA VAL A 73 -5.96 -9.69 -11.97
C VAL A 73 -5.16 -10.83 -11.34
N GLU A 74 -4.27 -11.46 -12.09
CA GLU A 74 -3.29 -12.37 -11.53
C GLU A 74 -2.21 -11.57 -10.80
N VAL A 75 -2.21 -11.61 -9.46
CA VAL A 75 -1.19 -10.97 -8.66
C VAL A 75 -0.07 -11.96 -8.37
N GLN A 76 1.08 -11.70 -8.97
CA GLN A 76 2.26 -12.53 -8.87
C GLN A 76 2.97 -12.30 -7.54
N TYR A 77 3.30 -13.40 -6.84
CA TYR A 77 4.10 -13.33 -5.63
C TYR A 77 5.51 -12.84 -5.94
N LYS A 78 6.03 -11.97 -5.06
CA LYS A 78 7.41 -11.52 -5.06
C LYS A 78 8.05 -11.74 -3.70
N ASN A 79 9.25 -12.29 -3.68
CA ASN A 79 10.03 -12.38 -2.45
C ASN A 79 10.76 -11.05 -2.21
N PHE A 80 10.29 -10.29 -1.21
CA PHE A 80 10.88 -9.01 -0.80
C PHE A 80 11.95 -9.17 0.30
N GLY A 81 12.28 -10.41 0.67
CA GLY A 81 13.20 -10.71 1.76
C GLY A 81 12.54 -10.63 3.14
N GLU A 82 13.38 -10.60 4.18
CA GLU A 82 12.96 -10.61 5.57
C GLU A 82 13.51 -9.41 6.34
N SER A 83 12.82 -9.04 7.41
CA SER A 83 13.24 -8.05 8.41
C SER A 83 13.06 -8.65 9.80
N ARG A 84 14.16 -8.76 10.55
CA ARG A 84 14.17 -9.23 11.94
C ARG A 84 14.54 -8.06 12.83
N ILE A 85 13.62 -7.68 13.72
CA ILE A 85 13.80 -6.55 14.63
C ILE A 85 13.57 -6.97 16.08
N THR A 86 14.34 -6.38 16.97
CA THR A 86 14.20 -6.58 18.41
C THR A 86 13.61 -5.33 19.04
N ILE A 87 12.44 -5.46 19.65
CA ILE A 87 11.81 -4.43 20.45
C ILE A 87 12.11 -4.72 21.93
N LYS A 88 12.83 -3.80 22.58
CA LYS A 88 13.21 -3.94 24.01
C LYS A 88 12.03 -3.74 24.95
N ASP A 89 11.15 -2.80 24.62
CA ASP A 89 9.92 -2.55 25.38
C ASP A 89 8.87 -3.63 25.07
N LEU A 90 8.85 -4.67 25.88
CA LEU A 90 7.93 -5.79 25.71
C LEU A 90 6.46 -5.39 25.85
N SER A 91 6.13 -4.30 26.53
CA SER A 91 4.75 -3.81 26.62
C SER A 91 4.17 -3.43 25.25
N LYS A 92 5.02 -3.07 24.29
CA LYS A 92 4.65 -2.79 22.89
C LYS A 92 4.60 -4.03 21.99
N VAL A 93 4.98 -5.20 22.50
CA VAL A 93 4.99 -6.48 21.78
C VAL A 93 3.89 -7.40 22.27
N ASP A 94 3.84 -7.61 23.59
CA ASP A 94 2.85 -8.46 24.26
C ASP A 94 1.92 -7.55 25.09
N LEU A 95 0.84 -7.08 24.47
CA LEU A 95 -0.05 -6.06 25.03
C LEU A 95 -0.88 -6.62 26.20
N ASN A 96 -0.98 -5.81 27.25
CA ASN A 96 -1.99 -6.01 28.28
C ASN A 96 -3.42 -5.73 27.73
N GLN A 97 -4.44 -6.01 28.52
CA GLN A 97 -5.84 -5.88 28.07
C GLN A 97 -6.22 -4.43 27.71
N LYS A 98 -5.73 -3.43 28.47
CA LYS A 98 -6.00 -2.01 28.23
C LYS A 98 -5.41 -1.56 26.90
N ASP A 99 -4.13 -1.87 26.67
CA ASP A 99 -3.42 -1.46 25.44
C ASP A 99 -3.96 -2.19 24.22
N ARG A 100 -4.36 -3.46 24.37
CA ARG A 100 -5.04 -4.21 23.30
C ARG A 100 -6.38 -3.58 22.92
N LYS A 101 -7.18 -3.16 23.92
CA LYS A 101 -8.45 -2.46 23.66
C LYS A 101 -8.21 -1.12 22.94
N ARG A 102 -7.21 -0.36 23.39
CA ARG A 102 -6.79 0.90 22.75
C ARG A 102 -6.36 0.64 21.30
N ALA A 103 -5.41 -0.24 21.06
CA ALA A 103 -4.88 -0.53 19.73
C ALA A 103 -5.98 -1.03 18.75
N ASN A 104 -6.93 -1.84 19.24
CA ASN A 104 -8.05 -2.31 18.41
C ASN A 104 -9.01 -1.15 18.03
N ALA A 105 -9.35 -0.26 18.95
CA ALA A 105 -10.19 0.90 18.67
C ALA A 105 -9.52 1.83 17.66
N GLU A 106 -8.22 2.12 17.84
CA GLU A 106 -7.43 2.95 16.94
C GLU A 106 -7.29 2.34 15.53
N ALA A 107 -7.14 1.02 15.44
CA ALA A 107 -7.12 0.33 14.16
C ALA A 107 -8.43 0.50 13.38
N LEU A 108 -9.58 0.61 14.04
CA LEU A 108 -10.86 0.91 13.39
C LEU A 108 -10.89 2.33 12.85
N LEU A 109 -10.37 3.32 13.58
CA LEU A 109 -10.29 4.72 13.12
C LEU A 109 -9.39 4.83 11.88
N ILE A 110 -8.20 4.25 11.92
CA ILE A 110 -7.28 4.22 10.78
C ILE A 110 -7.93 3.51 9.58
N ARG A 111 -8.60 2.37 9.81
CA ARG A 111 -9.31 1.65 8.75
C ARG A 111 -10.44 2.48 8.15
N ALA A 112 -11.21 3.22 8.97
CA ALA A 112 -12.25 4.11 8.47
C ALA A 112 -11.66 5.24 7.60
N ALA A 113 -10.55 5.85 8.02
CA ALA A 113 -9.86 6.86 7.22
C ALA A 113 -9.38 6.30 5.87
N ILE A 114 -8.83 5.09 5.82
CA ILE A 114 -8.39 4.44 4.57
C ILE A 114 -9.57 4.11 3.62
N GLN A 115 -10.80 4.06 4.14
CA GLN A 115 -12.01 3.89 3.30
C GLN A 115 -12.50 5.22 2.69
N SER A 116 -11.87 6.36 3.02
CA SER A 116 -12.19 7.66 2.43
C SER A 116 -12.08 7.63 0.91
N TYR A 117 -12.95 8.39 0.27
CA TYR A 117 -12.98 8.51 -1.18
C TYR A 117 -13.41 9.92 -1.55
N ASP A 118 -12.47 10.78 -1.95
CA ASP A 118 -12.72 12.14 -2.41
C ASP A 118 -12.56 12.19 -3.94
N ASN A 119 -13.64 12.33 -4.69
CA ASN A 119 -13.61 12.46 -6.15
C ASN A 119 -13.43 13.91 -6.63
N THR A 120 -13.25 14.85 -5.71
CA THR A 120 -13.00 16.27 -6.03
C THR A 120 -11.51 16.59 -6.20
N ILE A 121 -10.63 15.67 -5.82
CA ILE A 121 -9.18 15.77 -5.96
C ILE A 121 -8.72 14.78 -7.03
N SER A 122 -8.10 15.27 -8.11
CA SER A 122 -7.47 14.39 -9.11
C SER A 122 -5.98 14.27 -8.80
N PRO A 123 -5.47 13.08 -8.47
CA PRO A 123 -4.06 12.90 -8.14
C PRO A 123 -3.20 12.96 -9.42
N SER A 124 -2.06 13.63 -9.35
CA SER A 124 -1.14 13.75 -10.50
C SER A 124 -0.14 12.61 -10.62
N PHE A 125 -0.01 11.77 -9.59
CA PHE A 125 1.04 10.76 -9.41
C PHE A 125 2.49 11.27 -9.54
N ASN A 126 2.69 12.58 -9.57
CA ASN A 126 4.02 13.18 -9.54
C ASN A 126 4.49 13.32 -8.09
N PHE A 127 4.76 12.19 -7.46
CA PHE A 127 5.16 12.14 -6.06
C PHE A 127 6.56 12.71 -5.83
N LYS A 128 6.73 13.46 -4.75
CA LYS A 128 8.04 13.88 -4.24
C LYS A 128 8.42 13.07 -3.00
N ASN A 129 9.70 13.00 -2.71
CA ASN A 129 10.14 12.38 -1.46
C ASN A 129 9.55 13.15 -0.27
N PRO A 130 8.88 12.47 0.68
CA PRO A 130 8.27 13.13 1.84
C PRO A 130 9.29 13.63 2.87
N VAL A 131 10.48 13.06 2.87
CA VAL A 131 11.57 13.41 3.80
C VAL A 131 12.94 13.16 3.16
N ILE A 132 13.91 13.98 3.49
CA ILE A 132 15.32 13.74 3.13
C ILE A 132 15.90 12.75 4.14
N GLY A 133 16.29 11.56 3.67
CA GLY A 133 16.79 10.50 4.53
C GLY A 133 17.28 9.27 3.75
N ILE A 134 17.60 8.22 4.49
CA ILE A 134 18.11 6.95 3.93
C ILE A 134 17.01 5.90 4.04
N ILE A 135 16.71 5.19 2.95
CA ILE A 135 15.76 4.08 2.99
C ILE A 135 16.31 2.98 3.90
N SER A 136 15.69 2.81 5.06
CA SER A 136 16.10 1.83 6.08
C SER A 136 15.33 0.51 5.97
N SER A 137 14.07 0.55 5.49
CA SER A 137 13.33 -0.66 5.20
C SER A 137 12.38 -0.47 4.02
N ARG A 138 12.49 -1.38 3.05
CA ARG A 138 11.65 -1.38 1.84
C ARG A 138 10.35 -2.15 2.07
N TYR A 139 9.37 -1.89 1.20
CA TYR A 139 8.08 -2.57 1.12
C TYR A 139 8.22 -4.09 0.96
N GLY A 140 7.26 -4.83 1.51
CA GLY A 140 7.01 -6.24 1.24
C GLY A 140 7.80 -7.23 2.09
N LYS A 141 8.77 -6.77 2.90
CA LYS A 141 9.60 -7.69 3.72
C LYS A 141 8.75 -8.47 4.73
N LYS A 142 8.93 -9.79 4.79
CA LYS A 142 8.42 -10.61 5.88
C LYS A 142 9.02 -10.13 7.20
N ARG A 143 8.18 -9.85 8.19
CA ARG A 143 8.62 -9.23 9.45
C ARG A 143 8.60 -10.22 10.59
N TYR A 144 9.70 -10.24 11.36
CA TYR A 144 9.80 -10.92 12.63
C TYR A 144 10.10 -9.88 13.72
N ILE A 145 9.31 -9.88 14.79
CA ILE A 145 9.54 -9.05 15.98
C ILE A 145 9.80 -9.97 17.15
N ASN A 146 10.99 -9.86 17.75
CA ASN A 146 11.46 -10.75 18.81
C ASN A 146 11.28 -12.23 18.39
N GLU A 147 11.75 -12.56 17.18
CA GLU A 147 11.68 -13.87 16.50
C GLU A 147 10.25 -14.39 16.22
N LYS A 148 9.21 -13.67 16.61
CA LYS A 148 7.82 -14.03 16.31
C LYS A 148 7.38 -13.44 14.96
N PRO A 149 6.75 -14.23 14.07
CA PRO A 149 6.25 -13.72 12.78
C PRO A 149 5.16 -12.67 13.00
N ARG A 150 5.17 -11.64 12.16
CA ARG A 150 4.21 -10.52 12.13
C ARG A 150 3.75 -10.27 10.71
N SER A 151 2.75 -9.42 10.55
CA SER A 151 2.34 -8.93 9.24
C SER A 151 3.53 -8.33 8.48
N PRO A 152 3.63 -8.51 7.15
CA PRO A 152 4.68 -7.96 6.34
C PRO A 152 4.82 -6.44 6.49
N HIS A 153 5.99 -5.91 6.18
CA HIS A 153 6.24 -4.48 6.16
C HIS A 153 5.71 -3.88 4.86
N LEU A 154 4.47 -3.38 4.86
CA LEU A 154 3.81 -2.83 3.67
C LEU A 154 3.88 -1.30 3.65
N ALA A 155 5.11 -0.76 3.73
CA ALA A 155 5.45 0.66 3.76
C ALA A 155 6.90 0.87 3.33
N LEU A 156 7.30 2.12 3.22
CA LEU A 156 8.68 2.55 3.07
C LEU A 156 9.14 3.24 4.36
N ASP A 157 10.18 2.71 5.01
CA ASP A 157 10.81 3.38 6.15
C ASP A 157 12.01 4.20 5.67
N ILE A 158 12.01 5.49 6.00
CA ILE A 158 13.07 6.45 5.67
C ILE A 158 13.67 6.97 6.96
N ALA A 159 14.88 6.49 7.29
CA ALA A 159 15.63 6.94 8.45
C ALA A 159 16.11 8.39 8.26
N ALA A 160 15.82 9.23 9.22
CA ALA A 160 16.29 10.61 9.28
C ALA A 160 16.39 11.02 10.76
N ASN A 161 17.16 12.08 11.04
CA ASN A 161 17.31 12.57 12.40
C ASN A 161 15.97 13.08 12.97
N LEU A 162 15.83 12.98 14.28
CA LEU A 162 14.68 13.54 15.00
C LEU A 162 14.50 15.03 14.62
N GLY A 163 13.27 15.41 14.33
CA GLY A 163 12.92 16.81 14.00
C GLY A 163 13.11 17.20 12.53
N VAL A 164 13.66 16.33 11.67
CA VAL A 164 13.74 16.59 10.22
C VAL A 164 12.35 16.78 9.65
N GLU A 165 12.20 17.73 8.74
CA GLU A 165 10.92 18.12 8.15
C GLU A 165 10.33 17.02 7.27
N VAL A 166 9.02 16.79 7.45
CA VAL A 166 8.23 15.88 6.61
C VAL A 166 7.23 16.72 5.83
N SER A 167 7.32 16.65 4.50
CA SER A 167 6.45 17.39 3.58
C SER A 167 5.50 16.47 2.84
N ALA A 168 4.35 17.00 2.43
CA ALA A 168 3.39 16.23 1.64
C ALA A 168 3.97 15.89 0.26
N PRO A 169 4.08 14.61 -0.11
CA PRO A 169 4.63 14.20 -1.41
C PRO A 169 3.71 14.51 -2.57
N LEU A 170 2.42 14.71 -2.30
CA LEU A 170 1.38 15.06 -3.26
C LEU A 170 0.33 15.93 -2.58
N LYS A 171 -0.42 16.76 -3.36
CA LYS A 171 -1.58 17.50 -2.85
C LYS A 171 -2.60 16.51 -2.27
N GLY A 172 -3.23 16.87 -1.14
CA GLY A 172 -4.26 16.04 -0.51
C GLY A 172 -4.97 16.73 0.64
N ARG A 173 -6.05 16.12 1.12
CA ARG A 173 -6.81 16.56 2.29
C ARG A 173 -6.39 15.74 3.51
N VAL A 174 -6.15 16.39 4.64
CA VAL A 174 -5.94 15.70 5.92
C VAL A 174 -7.25 15.04 6.34
N ILE A 175 -7.27 13.72 6.44
CA ILE A 175 -8.48 12.96 6.82
C ILE A 175 -8.37 12.32 8.21
N LEU A 176 -7.17 12.23 8.77
CA LEU A 176 -6.94 11.78 10.14
C LEU A 176 -5.61 12.31 10.64
N THR A 177 -5.60 12.80 11.88
CA THR A 177 -4.37 13.05 12.65
C THR A 177 -4.56 12.62 14.11
N GLY A 178 -3.52 12.09 14.74
CA GLY A 178 -3.60 11.68 16.14
C GLY A 178 -2.38 10.91 16.62
N ASN A 179 -2.42 10.53 17.92
CA ASN A 179 -1.41 9.68 18.53
C ASN A 179 -1.99 8.27 18.74
N PHE A 180 -1.43 7.29 18.02
CA PHE A 180 -1.88 5.91 18.04
C PHE A 180 -0.84 4.97 18.64
N PHE A 181 -1.29 3.89 19.26
CA PHE A 181 -0.44 2.97 20.03
C PHE A 181 0.75 2.44 19.23
N TYR A 182 0.50 1.95 18.02
CA TYR A 182 1.55 1.36 17.18
C TYR A 182 2.26 2.39 16.31
N THR A 183 1.52 3.29 15.70
CA THR A 183 2.04 4.19 14.68
C THR A 183 2.48 5.54 15.26
N GLY A 184 2.25 5.78 16.56
CA GLY A 184 2.59 7.05 17.21
C GLY A 184 1.83 8.23 16.61
N ASN A 185 2.46 9.40 16.57
CA ASN A 185 1.89 10.55 15.91
C ASN A 185 1.81 10.27 14.41
N THR A 186 0.61 10.34 13.88
CA THR A 186 0.28 9.91 12.52
C THR A 186 -0.58 10.94 11.83
N ILE A 187 -0.32 11.16 10.55
CA ILE A 187 -1.13 11.95 9.63
C ILE A 187 -1.56 11.04 8.49
N ILE A 188 -2.81 11.15 8.02
CA ILE A 188 -3.30 10.49 6.82
C ILE A 188 -3.86 11.53 5.88
N LEU A 189 -3.39 11.50 4.61
CA LEU A 189 -3.84 12.36 3.53
C LEU A 189 -4.64 11.55 2.51
N ASP A 190 -5.78 12.10 2.07
CA ASP A 190 -6.53 11.65 0.92
C ASP A 190 -6.13 12.50 -0.29
N HIS A 191 -5.59 11.86 -1.31
CA HIS A 191 -5.16 12.49 -2.57
C HIS A 191 -6.23 12.39 -3.67
N GLY A 192 -7.37 11.79 -3.35
CA GLY A 192 -8.49 11.57 -4.25
C GLY A 192 -8.53 10.16 -4.85
N PHE A 193 -9.73 9.76 -5.25
CA PHE A 193 -10.03 8.50 -5.93
C PHE A 193 -9.48 7.25 -5.22
N GLY A 194 -9.40 7.28 -3.87
CA GLY A 194 -8.89 6.17 -3.06
C GLY A 194 -7.36 6.05 -3.06
N LEU A 195 -6.65 7.06 -3.54
CA LEU A 195 -5.21 7.21 -3.33
C LEU A 195 -4.97 7.92 -2.00
N ILE A 196 -4.45 7.19 -1.02
CA ILE A 196 -4.27 7.67 0.36
C ILE A 196 -2.84 7.43 0.79
N SER A 197 -2.28 8.35 1.57
CA SER A 197 -0.96 8.17 2.19
C SER A 197 -0.99 8.40 3.70
N SER A 198 -0.13 7.69 4.43
CA SER A 198 -0.01 7.75 5.89
C SER A 198 1.43 7.96 6.30
N TYR A 199 1.64 8.89 7.24
CA TYR A 199 2.93 9.34 7.78
C TYR A 199 2.94 9.06 9.27
N SER A 200 3.75 8.11 9.70
CA SER A 200 3.74 7.61 11.08
C SER A 200 5.08 7.82 11.79
N HIS A 201 5.07 7.62 13.09
CA HIS A 201 6.20 7.80 14.01
C HIS A 201 6.70 9.24 14.12
N LEU A 202 5.86 10.21 13.75
CA LEU A 202 6.21 11.62 13.80
C LEU A 202 6.50 12.09 15.23
N ASP A 203 7.38 13.08 15.37
CA ASP A 203 7.54 13.85 16.59
C ASP A 203 6.35 14.77 16.80
N SER A 204 5.98 15.47 15.74
CA SER A 204 4.86 16.41 15.75
C SER A 204 4.08 16.42 14.44
N SER A 205 2.78 16.66 14.53
CA SER A 205 1.88 17.03 13.42
C SER A 205 1.61 18.52 13.53
N ILE A 206 1.69 19.24 12.40
CA ILE A 206 1.40 20.67 12.33
C ILE A 206 0.18 21.00 11.49
N VAL A 207 -0.59 19.98 11.13
CA VAL A 207 -1.79 20.07 10.29
C VAL A 207 -3.00 19.54 11.04
N GLU A 208 -4.19 19.99 10.63
CA GLU A 208 -5.46 19.62 11.23
C GLU A 208 -6.34 18.89 10.22
N GLU A 209 -7.25 18.04 10.71
CA GLU A 209 -8.22 17.34 9.89
C GLU A 209 -9.10 18.30 9.09
N GLY A 210 -9.39 17.94 7.83
CA GLY A 210 -10.14 18.75 6.88
C GLY A 210 -9.29 19.72 6.06
N LYS A 211 -8.06 20.06 6.50
CA LYS A 211 -7.19 21.00 5.79
C LYS A 211 -6.73 20.41 4.44
N MET A 212 -6.79 21.22 3.38
CA MET A 212 -6.17 20.92 2.09
C MET A 212 -4.69 21.29 2.14
N ILE A 213 -3.82 20.34 1.83
CA ILE A 213 -2.37 20.47 1.83
C ILE A 213 -1.87 20.47 0.40
N GLN A 214 -0.95 21.37 0.04
CA GLN A 214 -0.30 21.40 -1.25
C GLN A 214 0.93 20.48 -1.26
N GLN A 215 1.32 20.01 -2.44
CA GLN A 215 2.57 19.27 -2.60
C GLN A 215 3.77 20.10 -2.11
N GLY A 216 4.64 19.49 -1.29
CA GLY A 216 5.80 20.13 -0.70
C GLY A 216 5.49 20.94 0.56
N GLU A 217 4.22 21.09 0.96
CA GLU A 217 3.85 21.76 2.21
C GLU A 217 4.31 20.92 3.41
N LEU A 218 4.89 21.58 4.41
CA LEU A 218 5.32 20.95 5.65
C LEU A 218 4.10 20.42 6.42
N ILE A 219 4.11 19.15 6.80
CA ILE A 219 3.01 18.49 7.52
C ILE A 219 3.40 18.05 8.94
N GLY A 220 4.68 17.79 9.18
CA GLY A 220 5.17 17.30 10.48
C GLY A 220 6.67 17.17 10.52
N ARG A 221 7.18 16.52 11.55
CA ARG A 221 8.61 16.27 11.75
C ARG A 221 8.86 14.82 12.10
N VAL A 222 9.99 14.28 11.63
CA VAL A 222 10.44 12.92 11.95
C VAL A 222 10.58 12.75 13.45
N GLY A 223 10.05 11.65 13.96
CA GLY A 223 10.10 11.27 15.36
C GLY A 223 10.44 9.81 15.56
N GLU A 224 10.19 9.34 16.79
CA GLU A 224 10.32 7.94 17.20
C GLU A 224 9.14 7.51 18.10
N THR A 225 7.97 8.10 17.86
CA THR A 225 6.76 7.79 18.63
C THR A 225 6.13 6.47 18.21
N GLY A 226 5.35 5.85 19.12
CA GLY A 226 4.72 4.56 18.87
C GLY A 226 5.67 3.36 19.09
N ARG A 227 5.60 2.35 18.21
CA ARG A 227 6.41 1.12 18.31
C ARG A 227 7.53 1.12 17.28
N VAL A 228 8.68 1.65 17.65
CA VAL A 228 9.84 1.85 16.79
C VAL A 228 11.14 1.38 17.44
N THR A 229 12.22 1.34 16.68
CA THR A 229 13.58 1.05 17.13
C THR A 229 14.50 2.27 17.07
N GLY A 230 14.05 3.35 16.48
CA GLY A 230 14.78 4.62 16.33
C GLY A 230 14.08 5.57 15.37
N PRO A 231 14.59 6.82 15.23
CA PRO A 231 13.93 7.85 14.45
C PRO A 231 13.83 7.50 12.95
N HIS A 232 12.65 7.54 12.39
CA HIS A 232 12.37 7.38 10.96
C HIS A 232 10.96 7.83 10.61
N LEU A 233 10.72 8.13 9.35
CA LEU A 233 9.38 8.22 8.78
C LEU A 233 8.95 6.84 8.28
N HIS A 234 7.81 6.33 8.76
CA HIS A 234 7.12 5.19 8.18
C HIS A 234 6.04 5.71 7.23
N TRP A 235 6.27 5.55 5.92
CA TRP A 235 5.39 6.06 4.87
C TRP A 235 4.66 4.91 4.17
N THR A 236 3.32 4.90 4.29
CA THR A 236 2.45 3.92 3.64
C THR A 236 1.61 4.61 2.57
N VAL A 237 1.45 3.99 1.41
CA VAL A 237 0.53 4.45 0.37
C VAL A 237 -0.49 3.36 0.07
N TYR A 238 -1.74 3.78 -0.08
CA TYR A 238 -2.87 2.92 -0.42
C TYR A 238 -3.46 3.38 -1.75
N LEU A 239 -3.82 2.44 -2.59
CA LEU A 239 -4.63 2.66 -3.78
C LEU A 239 -5.70 1.58 -3.86
N ASN A 240 -6.97 1.97 -4.04
CA ASN A 240 -8.13 1.06 -3.99
C ASN A 240 -8.17 0.23 -2.69
N LYS A 241 -7.77 0.83 -1.55
CA LYS A 241 -7.67 0.21 -0.21
C LYS A 241 -6.52 -0.78 -0.05
N GLU A 242 -5.77 -1.07 -1.11
CA GLU A 242 -4.61 -1.95 -1.08
C GLU A 242 -3.34 -1.15 -0.80
N LYS A 243 -2.46 -1.71 0.05
CA LYS A 243 -1.15 -1.12 0.31
C LYS A 243 -0.23 -1.41 -0.87
N ILE A 244 0.19 -0.36 -1.55
CA ILE A 244 1.13 -0.45 -2.66
C ILE A 244 2.55 -0.09 -2.21
N ASN A 245 3.55 -0.43 -3.02
CA ASN A 245 4.94 -0.08 -2.75
C ASN A 245 5.17 1.42 -3.01
N PRO A 246 5.43 2.24 -1.97
CA PRO A 246 5.56 3.69 -2.15
C PRO A 246 6.75 4.07 -3.03
N GLU A 247 7.80 3.26 -3.06
CA GLU A 247 9.04 3.55 -3.81
C GLU A 247 8.81 3.62 -5.32
N ILE A 248 7.83 2.89 -5.85
CA ILE A 248 7.53 2.93 -7.29
C ILE A 248 6.98 4.28 -7.72
N LEU A 249 6.26 4.98 -6.82
CA LEU A 249 5.65 6.29 -7.08
C LEU A 249 6.69 7.42 -7.15
N LEU A 250 7.89 7.19 -6.63
CA LEU A 250 9.00 8.15 -6.64
C LEU A 250 9.83 8.09 -7.92
N LYS A 251 9.50 7.20 -8.86
CA LYS A 251 10.17 7.11 -10.15
C LYS A 251 9.75 8.26 -11.07
N ASP A 252 10.70 8.79 -11.78
CA ASP A 252 10.43 9.80 -12.81
C ASP A 252 9.48 9.24 -13.88
N ASN A 253 8.60 10.10 -14.40
CA ASN A 253 7.63 9.76 -15.45
C ASN A 253 6.75 8.54 -15.11
N PHE A 254 6.39 8.35 -13.83
CA PHE A 254 5.65 7.19 -13.36
C PHE A 254 4.42 6.86 -14.21
N LEU A 255 3.52 7.84 -14.44
CA LEU A 255 2.30 7.63 -15.23
C LEU A 255 2.62 7.29 -16.70
N GLN A 256 3.60 7.96 -17.32
CA GLN A 256 3.99 7.67 -18.69
C GLN A 256 4.46 6.22 -18.83
N ASN A 257 5.37 5.80 -17.96
CA ASN A 257 5.86 4.42 -17.95
C ASN A 257 4.74 3.41 -17.67
N LEU A 258 3.75 3.79 -16.87
CA LEU A 258 2.60 2.95 -16.54
C LEU A 258 1.69 2.75 -17.76
N PHE A 259 1.45 3.80 -18.57
CA PHE A 259 0.65 3.69 -19.80
C PHE A 259 1.37 2.88 -20.88
N GLU A 260 2.70 3.04 -21.01
CA GLU A 260 3.51 2.25 -21.95
C GLU A 260 3.52 0.75 -21.60
N ALA A 261 3.35 0.41 -20.32
CA ALA A 261 3.26 -0.96 -19.82
C ALA A 261 1.81 -1.44 -19.65
N SER A 262 0.83 -0.70 -20.15
CA SER A 262 -0.60 -0.99 -19.92
C SER A 262 -1.05 -2.30 -20.58
N GLN A 263 -2.12 -2.87 -20.05
CA GLN A 263 -2.74 -4.11 -20.50
C GLN A 263 -4.17 -3.81 -20.96
N ASP A 264 -4.66 -4.56 -21.95
CA ASP A 264 -6.01 -4.40 -22.47
C ASP A 264 -6.99 -5.34 -21.74
N ILE A 265 -8.20 -4.84 -21.44
CA ILE A 265 -9.35 -5.70 -21.12
C ILE A 265 -9.91 -6.18 -22.45
N LEU A 266 -9.94 -7.47 -22.67
CA LEU A 266 -10.55 -8.10 -23.85
C LEU A 266 -12.06 -8.24 -23.68
#